data_83a6034fbf1fa3ac129ce758168092ad
#
_entry.id   83a6034fbf1fa3ac129ce758168092ad
#
_cell.length_a   1.000
_cell.length_b   1.000
_cell.length_c   1.000
_cell.angle_alpha   90.00
_cell.angle_beta   90.00
_cell.angle_gamma   90.00
#
_symmetry.space_group_name_H-M   'P 1'
#
loop_
_entity.id
_entity.type
_entity.pdbx_description
1 polymer ?
#
loop_
_entity_poly.entity_id
_entity_poly.type
_entity_poly.pdbx_seq_one_letter_code
_entity_poly.pdbx_strand_id
1 'polypeptide(L)'
;MSDQFDVIESGERGRRRWIGLLIVLGLLAVPAISLLASREPGAVPKPTPAPSPVPSMVVTISGAPNVLYPKPVVKGGQARLDVVFPDGRAAEVRYPADVRLEELGLRPFRGVWVAGHYLPLLPPYDGEIEISKGGLPIRKLSSNVTLWPHQPGFPSDGQVLLYSFGRWKVAMYDRPEGLEFDQRMAAAGDLRGRVVPGGFLVLSGKGIVRMAAPGETARGDPVGPQLWFGGDGGDMLTLIPTPGCRHNARMPSVIDGRGRPATFVCRGDVQVAASGDGDFVQRAIAGVRITLK
;
A
#
# COMPACT_ATOMS: atom_id res chain seq x y z
N MET A 1 -51.37 -65.50 4.88
CA MET A 1 -50.99 -66.37 3.80
C MET A 1 -49.59 -65.96 3.44
N SER A 2 -48.75 -66.63 4.13
CA SER A 2 -47.83 -67.77 3.88
C SER A 2 -46.81 -67.38 2.85
N ASP A 3 -45.61 -67.11 3.36
CA ASP A 3 -44.45 -68.00 3.46
C ASP A 3 -43.80 -68.26 2.10
N GLN A 4 -42.58 -67.89 1.94
CA GLN A 4 -41.53 -68.90 1.91
C GLN A 4 -40.12 -68.27 1.89
N PHE A 5 -39.42 -68.53 2.97
CA PHE A 5 -37.96 -68.43 3.04
C PHE A 5 -37.38 -69.60 2.29
N ASP A 6 -36.40 -69.34 1.42
CA ASP A 6 -35.54 -70.43 0.97
C ASP A 6 -34.10 -70.10 1.35
N VAL A 7 -33.61 -70.90 2.25
CA VAL A 7 -32.22 -70.94 2.74
C VAL A 7 -31.42 -71.76 1.74
N ILE A 8 -30.42 -71.25 1.14
CA ILE A 8 -29.38 -72.05 0.48
C ILE A 8 -28.10 -71.96 1.32
N GLU A 9 -27.89 -73.07 1.98
CA GLU A 9 -26.69 -73.39 2.70
C GLU A 9 -25.52 -73.71 1.80
N SER A 10 -24.38 -73.15 2.26
CA SER A 10 -23.05 -73.84 2.38
C SER A 10 -22.34 -74.40 1.17
N GLY A 11 -21.18 -73.97 0.98
CA GLY A 11 -20.16 -74.76 0.32
C GLY A 11 -18.93 -74.11 -0.23
N GLU A 12 -18.37 -72.99 0.37
CA GLU A 12 -17.09 -72.55 -0.12
C GLU A 12 -16.25 -71.78 0.92
N ARG A 13 -16.26 -72.20 2.18
CA ARG A 13 -15.44 -71.54 3.24
C ARG A 13 -13.92 -71.85 3.20
N GLY A 14 -13.52 -72.89 2.45
CA GLY A 14 -12.12 -73.31 2.36
C GLY A 14 -11.26 -72.48 1.38
N ARG A 15 -11.81 -72.22 0.20
CA ARG A 15 -11.04 -71.59 -0.92
C ARG A 15 -10.79 -70.10 -0.75
N ARG A 16 -11.69 -69.37 -0.08
CA ARG A 16 -11.54 -67.93 0.16
C ARG A 16 -10.48 -67.59 1.21
N ARG A 17 -10.21 -68.46 2.17
CA ARG A 17 -9.16 -68.27 3.17
C ARG A 17 -7.75 -68.32 2.57
N TRP A 18 -7.55 -69.22 1.59
CA TRP A 18 -6.26 -69.33 0.88
C TRP A 18 -5.98 -68.15 -0.05
N ILE A 19 -7.01 -67.62 -0.70
CA ILE A 19 -6.87 -66.41 -1.55
C ILE A 19 -6.53 -65.18 -0.72
N GLY A 20 -7.15 -65.00 0.45
CA GLY A 20 -6.82 -63.93 1.38
C GLY A 20 -5.39 -64.01 1.89
N LEU A 21 -4.90 -65.21 2.19
CA LEU A 21 -3.54 -65.43 2.65
C LEU A 21 -2.46 -65.13 1.56
N LEU A 22 -2.77 -65.48 0.33
CA LEU A 22 -1.91 -65.21 -0.83
C LEU A 22 -1.86 -63.68 -1.14
N ILE A 23 -2.95 -62.95 -0.98
CA ILE A 23 -2.97 -61.46 -1.16
C ILE A 23 -2.15 -60.81 -0.06
N VAL A 24 -2.26 -61.22 1.18
CA VAL A 24 -1.46 -60.66 2.30
C VAL A 24 0.01 -60.97 2.13
N LEU A 25 0.36 -62.20 1.70
CA LEU A 25 1.77 -62.52 1.40
C LEU A 25 2.33 -61.72 0.25
N GLY A 26 1.55 -61.47 -0.80
CA GLY A 26 1.93 -60.61 -1.92
C GLY A 26 2.16 -59.17 -1.54
N LEU A 27 1.29 -58.60 -0.68
CA LEU A 27 1.41 -57.24 -0.16
C LEU A 27 2.63 -57.06 0.77
N LEU A 28 3.04 -58.10 1.48
CA LEU A 28 4.24 -58.06 2.32
C LEU A 28 5.55 -58.30 1.56
N ALA A 29 5.48 -59.06 0.44
CA ALA A 29 6.68 -59.33 -0.40
C ALA A 29 7.17 -58.09 -1.17
N VAL A 30 6.30 -57.17 -1.59
CA VAL A 30 6.66 -56.00 -2.34
C VAL A 30 7.57 -55.03 -1.54
N PRO A 31 7.29 -54.65 -0.29
CA PRO A 31 8.20 -53.80 0.49
C PRO A 31 9.51 -54.53 0.86
N ALA A 32 9.46 -55.85 1.07
CA ALA A 32 10.67 -56.63 1.38
C ALA A 32 11.64 -56.69 0.20
N ILE A 33 11.16 -56.84 -1.03
CA ILE A 33 11.98 -56.81 -2.25
C ILE A 33 12.52 -55.41 -2.50
N SER A 34 11.74 -54.34 -2.24
CA SER A 34 12.19 -52.97 -2.36
C SER A 34 13.31 -52.64 -1.37
N LEU A 35 13.26 -53.14 -0.13
CA LEU A 35 14.31 -52.98 0.86
C LEU A 35 15.59 -53.76 0.54
N LEU A 36 15.50 -54.91 -0.14
CA LEU A 36 16.66 -55.68 -0.56
C LEU A 36 17.31 -55.13 -1.81
N ALA A 37 16.53 -54.57 -2.74
CA ALA A 37 17.03 -53.94 -3.96
C ALA A 37 17.69 -52.57 -3.69
N SER A 38 17.39 -51.94 -2.55
CA SER A 38 17.98 -50.65 -2.18
C SER A 38 19.36 -50.72 -1.52
N ARG A 39 19.97 -51.92 -1.43
CA ARG A 39 21.33 -52.10 -0.94
C ARG A 39 22.36 -52.10 -2.09
N GLU A 40 22.37 -51.04 -2.88
CA GLU A 40 23.59 -50.71 -3.62
C GLU A 40 24.59 -50.09 -2.63
N PRO A 41 25.88 -50.55 -2.63
CA PRO A 41 26.88 -49.87 -1.81
C PRO A 41 27.03 -48.46 -2.31
N GLY A 42 26.58 -47.51 -1.51
CA GLY A 42 26.60 -46.09 -1.84
C GLY A 42 27.98 -45.68 -2.30
N ALA A 43 28.06 -45.25 -3.55
CA ALA A 43 29.19 -44.47 -4.01
C ALA A 43 29.36 -43.30 -3.04
N VAL A 44 30.55 -43.20 -2.43
CA VAL A 44 30.89 -42.07 -1.53
C VAL A 44 30.56 -40.79 -2.31
N PRO A 45 29.64 -39.97 -1.83
CA PRO A 45 29.30 -38.72 -2.52
C PRO A 45 30.56 -37.89 -2.61
N LYS A 46 31.00 -37.60 -3.82
CA LYS A 46 32.02 -36.58 -4.03
C LYS A 46 31.55 -35.33 -3.35
N PRO A 47 32.34 -34.66 -2.49
CA PRO A 47 31.92 -33.46 -1.83
C PRO A 47 31.44 -32.46 -2.89
N THR A 48 30.15 -32.18 -2.91
CA THR A 48 29.60 -31.12 -3.73
C THR A 48 30.29 -29.83 -3.31
N PRO A 49 30.93 -29.09 -4.23
CA PRO A 49 31.53 -27.81 -3.83
C PRO A 49 30.45 -26.97 -3.17
N ALA A 50 30.76 -26.41 -1.99
CA ALA A 50 29.86 -25.53 -1.27
C ALA A 50 29.34 -24.46 -2.23
N PRO A 51 28.04 -24.22 -2.30
CA PRO A 51 27.50 -23.16 -3.16
C PRO A 51 28.27 -21.88 -2.84
N SER A 52 28.82 -21.25 -3.88
CA SER A 52 29.48 -19.96 -3.75
C SER A 52 28.50 -19.02 -3.01
N PRO A 53 28.94 -18.26 -2.00
CA PRO A 53 28.04 -17.35 -1.33
C PRO A 53 27.40 -16.44 -2.37
N VAL A 54 26.06 -16.49 -2.44
CA VAL A 54 25.29 -15.58 -3.27
C VAL A 54 25.73 -14.18 -2.86
N PRO A 55 26.19 -13.32 -3.79
CA PRO A 55 26.56 -11.96 -3.42
C PRO A 55 25.37 -11.36 -2.67
N SER A 56 25.56 -11.00 -1.40
CA SER A 56 24.57 -10.25 -0.64
C SER A 56 24.26 -9.01 -1.46
N MET A 57 23.07 -8.95 -2.05
CA MET A 57 22.57 -7.71 -2.62
C MET A 57 22.43 -6.75 -1.44
N VAL A 58 23.43 -5.92 -1.24
CA VAL A 58 23.32 -4.76 -0.34
C VAL A 58 22.33 -3.84 -1.02
N VAL A 59 21.06 -3.99 -0.65
CA VAL A 59 20.03 -3.02 -1.03
C VAL A 59 20.36 -1.78 -0.23
N THR A 60 20.97 -0.79 -0.87
CA THR A 60 21.13 0.53 -0.27
C THR A 60 19.75 1.16 -0.22
N ILE A 61 19.04 0.97 0.88
CA ILE A 61 17.76 1.62 1.13
C ILE A 61 18.05 3.09 1.37
N SER A 62 17.57 3.96 0.49
CA SER A 62 17.72 5.41 0.65
C SER A 62 16.91 5.86 1.87
N GLY A 63 17.58 6.18 2.97
CA GLY A 63 16.98 6.70 4.19
C GLY A 63 16.64 8.19 4.16
N ALA A 64 16.59 8.82 2.99
CA ALA A 64 16.18 10.21 2.89
C ALA A 64 14.67 10.35 3.17
N PRO A 65 14.25 11.31 4.03
CA PRO A 65 12.85 11.57 4.29
C PRO A 65 12.09 11.84 2.98
N ASN A 66 10.97 11.15 2.80
CA ASN A 66 10.12 11.26 1.63
C ASN A 66 9.12 12.43 1.78
N VAL A 67 9.64 13.55 2.23
CA VAL A 67 8.94 14.77 2.62
C VAL A 67 9.58 15.96 1.93
N LEU A 68 8.79 16.93 1.51
CA LEU A 68 9.24 18.19 0.95
C LEU A 68 9.17 19.28 2.03
N TYR A 69 10.25 20.03 2.20
CA TYR A 69 10.30 21.23 3.05
C TYR A 69 10.37 22.47 2.13
N PRO A 70 9.21 23.03 1.74
CA PRO A 70 9.19 24.17 0.85
C PRO A 70 9.65 25.44 1.57
N LYS A 71 10.36 26.32 0.88
CA LYS A 71 10.87 27.55 1.46
C LYS A 71 9.83 28.67 1.33
N PRO A 72 9.35 29.26 2.44
CA PRO A 72 8.42 30.37 2.40
C PRO A 72 9.13 31.70 2.12
N VAL A 73 8.36 32.65 1.62
CA VAL A 73 8.74 34.08 1.64
C VAL A 73 8.05 34.73 2.84
N VAL A 74 8.83 35.18 3.81
CA VAL A 74 8.31 35.79 5.04
C VAL A 74 8.41 37.34 4.95
N LYS A 75 7.27 38.01 5.23
CA LYS A 75 7.21 39.48 5.28
C LYS A 75 6.14 39.92 6.30
N GLY A 76 6.48 40.77 7.24
CA GLY A 76 5.54 41.39 8.19
C GLY A 76 4.78 40.37 9.05
N GLY A 77 5.46 39.29 9.53
CA GLY A 77 4.85 38.26 10.35
C GLY A 77 3.95 37.29 9.57
N GLN A 78 3.86 37.41 8.25
CA GLN A 78 3.17 36.49 7.35
C GLN A 78 4.15 35.72 6.50
N ALA A 79 3.92 34.42 6.34
CA ALA A 79 4.63 33.54 5.44
C ALA A 79 3.76 33.23 4.21
N ARG A 80 4.42 33.09 3.05
CA ARG A 80 3.80 32.73 1.78
C ARG A 80 4.53 31.56 1.15
N LEU A 81 3.79 30.54 0.75
CA LEU A 81 4.25 29.41 -0.03
C LEU A 81 3.51 29.32 -1.35
N ASP A 82 4.25 29.15 -2.45
CA ASP A 82 3.68 28.68 -3.71
C ASP A 82 3.74 27.16 -3.72
N VAL A 83 2.60 26.51 -3.90
CA VAL A 83 2.45 25.05 -3.87
C VAL A 83 1.81 24.52 -5.13
N VAL A 84 2.06 23.24 -5.44
CA VAL A 84 1.39 22.54 -6.54
C VAL A 84 0.74 21.27 -6.02
N PHE A 85 -0.56 21.15 -6.24
CA PHE A 85 -1.32 19.96 -5.90
C PHE A 85 -0.96 18.76 -6.79
N PRO A 86 -1.25 17.52 -6.33
CA PRO A 86 -0.95 16.31 -7.12
C PRO A 86 -1.69 16.21 -8.46
N ASP A 87 -2.66 17.05 -8.73
CA ASP A 87 -3.33 17.16 -10.03
C ASP A 87 -2.71 18.23 -10.96
N GLY A 88 -1.68 18.93 -10.48
CA GLY A 88 -0.97 19.96 -11.22
C GLY A 88 -1.49 21.38 -11.00
N ARG A 89 -2.57 21.58 -10.25
CA ARG A 89 -3.05 22.92 -9.93
C ARG A 89 -2.10 23.64 -8.99
N ALA A 90 -1.73 24.86 -9.33
CA ALA A 90 -0.94 25.72 -8.48
C ALA A 90 -1.82 26.50 -7.50
N ALA A 91 -1.27 26.80 -6.32
CA ALA A 91 -1.92 27.66 -5.34
C ALA A 91 -0.88 28.49 -4.58
N GLU A 92 -1.35 29.60 -4.05
CA GLU A 92 -0.63 30.42 -3.08
C GLU A 92 -1.23 30.19 -1.69
N VAL A 93 -0.41 29.79 -0.73
CA VAL A 93 -0.78 29.60 0.68
C VAL A 93 -0.15 30.70 1.50
N ARG A 94 -0.95 31.49 2.21
CA ARG A 94 -0.50 32.51 3.18
C ARG A 94 -0.88 32.08 4.58
N TYR A 95 0.00 32.28 5.55
CA TYR A 95 -0.23 31.89 6.94
C TYR A 95 0.61 32.74 7.89
N PRO A 96 0.23 32.85 9.17
CA PRO A 96 1.06 33.49 10.19
C PRO A 96 2.38 32.74 10.30
N ALA A 97 3.50 33.46 10.31
CA ALA A 97 4.85 32.86 10.28
C ALA A 97 5.14 31.94 11.50
N ASP A 98 4.45 32.17 12.62
CA ASP A 98 4.53 31.34 13.83
C ASP A 98 3.85 29.96 13.72
N VAL A 99 3.05 29.73 12.68
CA VAL A 99 2.48 28.40 12.37
C VAL A 99 3.53 27.45 11.78
N ARG A 100 4.58 27.98 11.15
CA ARG A 100 5.75 27.22 10.64
C ARG A 100 5.42 26.01 9.77
N LEU A 101 4.48 26.17 8.83
CA LEU A 101 4.06 25.04 7.98
C LEU A 101 5.22 24.39 7.21
N GLU A 102 6.23 25.18 6.86
CA GLU A 102 7.45 24.70 6.16
C GLU A 102 8.26 23.70 7.00
N GLU A 103 8.20 23.77 8.32
CA GLU A 103 8.92 22.89 9.24
C GLU A 103 8.19 21.54 9.44
N LEU A 104 6.88 21.50 9.22
CA LEU A 104 6.10 20.27 9.34
C LEU A 104 6.43 19.28 8.22
N GLY A 105 6.95 19.77 7.10
CA GLY A 105 7.16 18.98 5.90
C GLY A 105 5.85 18.65 5.17
N LEU A 106 5.91 18.56 3.86
CA LEU A 106 4.77 18.40 2.98
C LEU A 106 4.84 17.07 2.23
N ARG A 107 3.72 16.34 2.18
CA ARG A 107 3.53 15.15 1.36
C ARG A 107 2.28 15.29 0.50
N PRO A 108 2.33 14.92 -0.79
CA PRO A 108 1.15 14.85 -1.64
C PRO A 108 0.32 13.61 -1.31
N PHE A 109 -1.01 13.72 -1.37
CA PHE A 109 -1.93 12.58 -1.34
C PHE A 109 -2.88 12.68 -2.52
N ARG A 110 -3.20 11.55 -3.13
CA ARG A 110 -4.26 11.45 -4.13
C ARG A 110 -4.82 10.04 -4.19
N GLY A 111 -6.11 9.90 -4.16
CA GLY A 111 -6.77 8.63 -4.42
C GLY A 111 -6.67 8.24 -5.90
N VAL A 112 -6.71 6.94 -6.13
CA VAL A 112 -6.71 6.36 -7.47
C VAL A 112 -7.76 5.24 -7.54
N TRP A 113 -8.38 5.10 -8.69
CA TRP A 113 -9.26 4.00 -9.02
C TRP A 113 -8.55 3.10 -10.03
N VAL A 114 -8.35 1.84 -9.67
CA VAL A 114 -7.76 0.81 -10.53
C VAL A 114 -8.81 -0.24 -10.79
N ALA A 115 -9.19 -0.42 -12.04
CA ALA A 115 -10.28 -1.34 -12.44
C ALA A 115 -11.57 -1.14 -11.60
N GLY A 116 -11.91 0.11 -11.27
CA GLY A 116 -13.10 0.45 -10.48
C GLY A 116 -12.93 0.35 -8.96
N HIS A 117 -11.78 -0.05 -8.44
CA HIS A 117 -11.48 -0.13 -7.01
C HIS A 117 -10.66 1.05 -6.54
N TYR A 118 -11.12 1.69 -5.46
CA TYR A 118 -10.39 2.78 -4.82
C TYR A 118 -9.15 2.25 -4.08
N LEU A 119 -8.01 2.91 -4.32
CA LEU A 119 -6.75 2.67 -3.63
C LEU A 119 -6.11 4.02 -3.22
N PRO A 120 -5.60 4.17 -2.00
CA PRO A 120 -4.87 5.35 -1.61
C PRO A 120 -3.46 5.38 -2.23
N LEU A 121 -3.04 6.56 -2.67
CA LEU A 121 -1.70 6.85 -3.17
C LEU A 121 -1.06 7.87 -2.24
N LEU A 122 -0.03 7.46 -1.52
CA LEU A 122 0.59 8.28 -0.49
C LEU A 122 2.10 8.02 -0.45
N PRO A 123 2.95 9.05 -0.40
CA PRO A 123 4.35 8.89 -0.05
C PRO A 123 4.49 8.42 1.41
N PRO A 124 5.06 7.23 1.70
CA PRO A 124 5.44 6.82 3.05
C PRO A 124 6.41 7.85 3.62
N TYR A 125 6.35 8.14 4.93
CA TYR A 125 7.17 9.19 5.54
C TYR A 125 8.67 8.88 5.41
N ASP A 126 9.07 7.66 5.78
CA ASP A 126 10.44 7.19 5.68
C ASP A 126 10.76 6.53 4.32
N GLY A 127 9.94 6.79 3.31
CA GLY A 127 10.13 6.27 1.96
C GLY A 127 10.06 4.75 1.90
N GLU A 128 11.06 4.14 1.26
CA GLU A 128 11.11 2.69 1.06
C GLU A 128 11.33 1.92 2.36
N ILE A 129 11.99 2.53 3.37
CA ILE A 129 12.27 1.87 4.66
C ILE A 129 10.96 1.53 5.38
N GLU A 130 9.99 2.45 5.37
CA GLU A 130 8.68 2.24 5.99
C GLU A 130 7.94 1.04 5.37
N ILE A 131 8.07 0.84 4.06
CA ILE A 131 7.42 -0.26 3.34
C ILE A 131 8.21 -1.57 3.48
N SER A 132 9.54 -1.50 3.38
CA SER A 132 10.39 -2.69 3.39
C SER A 132 10.48 -3.33 4.77
N LYS A 133 10.45 -2.53 5.84
CA LYS A 133 10.72 -2.98 7.22
C LYS A 133 11.96 -3.88 7.31
N GLY A 134 12.96 -3.61 6.46
CA GLY A 134 14.18 -4.40 6.34
C GLY A 134 14.07 -5.68 5.50
N GLY A 135 12.91 -5.95 4.89
CA GLY A 135 12.71 -7.08 3.99
C GLY A 135 13.03 -6.75 2.52
N LEU A 136 12.83 -7.74 1.67
CA LEU A 136 13.02 -7.63 0.22
C LEU A 136 11.66 -7.50 -0.50
N PRO A 137 11.61 -6.82 -1.66
CA PRO A 137 10.40 -6.79 -2.48
C PRO A 137 10.09 -8.20 -3.01
N ILE A 138 8.81 -8.50 -3.19
CA ILE A 138 8.35 -9.73 -3.83
C ILE A 138 8.86 -9.77 -5.28
N ARG A 139 8.72 -8.64 -5.98
CA ARG A 139 9.06 -8.56 -7.40
C ARG A 139 9.24 -7.11 -7.87
N LYS A 140 10.11 -6.92 -8.85
CA LYS A 140 10.18 -5.70 -9.64
C LYS A 140 9.21 -5.81 -10.82
N LEU A 141 8.22 -4.92 -10.90
CA LEU A 141 7.21 -4.93 -11.97
C LEU A 141 7.64 -4.10 -13.19
N SER A 142 8.39 -3.01 -12.95
CA SER A 142 8.95 -2.16 -14.00
C SER A 142 10.25 -1.50 -13.52
N SER A 143 10.87 -0.63 -14.33
CA SER A 143 12.07 0.10 -13.93
C SER A 143 11.90 0.96 -12.68
N ASN A 144 10.68 1.42 -12.42
CA ASN A 144 10.35 2.33 -11.33
C ASN A 144 9.25 1.84 -10.39
N VAL A 145 8.85 0.54 -10.46
CA VAL A 145 7.79 -0.02 -9.62
C VAL A 145 8.21 -1.36 -9.03
N THR A 146 8.11 -1.49 -7.74
CA THR A 146 8.34 -2.73 -6.98
C THR A 146 7.07 -3.14 -6.23
N LEU A 147 6.83 -4.46 -6.16
CA LEU A 147 5.75 -5.07 -5.39
C LEU A 147 6.30 -5.54 -4.05
N TRP A 148 5.66 -5.12 -2.98
CA TRP A 148 6.04 -5.43 -1.61
C TRP A 148 5.00 -6.32 -0.93
N PRO A 149 5.41 -7.06 0.12
CA PRO A 149 4.51 -7.89 0.90
C PRO A 149 3.36 -7.09 1.50
N HIS A 150 2.35 -7.81 1.93
CA HIS A 150 1.24 -7.32 2.73
C HIS A 150 1.71 -6.47 3.91
N GLN A 151 1.10 -5.30 4.08
CA GLN A 151 1.36 -4.36 5.15
C GLN A 151 0.13 -4.29 6.06
N PRO A 152 0.17 -4.84 7.29
CA PRO A 152 -0.96 -4.74 8.22
C PRO A 152 -1.14 -3.30 8.69
N GLY A 153 -2.37 -2.88 8.81
CA GLY A 153 -2.76 -1.57 9.34
C GLY A 153 -3.14 -0.55 8.27
N PHE A 154 -3.10 0.73 8.68
CA PHE A 154 -3.46 1.83 7.77
C PHE A 154 -2.39 2.00 6.66
N PRO A 155 -2.83 2.35 5.43
CA PRO A 155 -4.20 2.63 5.00
C PRO A 155 -4.94 1.41 4.44
N SER A 156 -4.34 0.25 4.41
CA SER A 156 -4.91 -0.97 3.84
C SER A 156 -4.11 -2.19 4.28
N ASP A 157 -4.76 -3.34 4.37
CA ASP A 157 -4.15 -4.63 4.72
C ASP A 157 -3.70 -5.43 3.49
N GLY A 158 -3.39 -4.79 2.37
CA GLY A 158 -2.98 -5.44 1.13
C GLY A 158 -1.48 -5.37 0.85
N GLN A 159 -1.09 -5.89 -0.30
CA GLN A 159 0.25 -5.70 -0.85
C GLN A 159 0.45 -4.24 -1.27
N VAL A 160 1.71 -3.82 -1.41
CA VAL A 160 2.04 -2.44 -1.78
C VAL A 160 2.80 -2.39 -3.09
N LEU A 161 2.30 -1.57 -4.02
CA LEU A 161 3.08 -1.18 -5.18
C LEU A 161 3.80 0.13 -4.86
N LEU A 162 5.13 0.08 -4.78
CA LEU A 162 5.95 1.25 -4.50
C LEU A 162 6.53 1.80 -5.79
N TYR A 163 6.13 3.03 -6.12
CA TYR A 163 6.56 3.77 -7.31
C TYR A 163 7.71 4.72 -6.97
N SER A 164 8.66 4.86 -7.88
CA SER A 164 9.73 5.85 -7.80
C SER A 164 9.55 6.93 -8.87
N PHE A 165 9.31 8.17 -8.44
CA PHE A 165 9.16 9.33 -9.32
C PHE A 165 10.14 10.43 -8.88
N GLY A 166 11.34 10.46 -9.46
CA GLY A 166 12.41 11.35 -9.03
C GLY A 166 12.77 11.09 -7.57
N ARG A 167 12.65 12.12 -6.73
CA ARG A 167 12.90 12.00 -5.29
C ARG A 167 11.81 11.26 -4.51
N TRP A 168 10.62 11.12 -5.09
CA TRP A 168 9.45 10.60 -4.40
C TRP A 168 9.36 9.08 -4.50
N LYS A 169 9.12 8.44 -3.37
CA LYS A 169 8.61 7.07 -3.27
C LYS A 169 7.14 7.16 -2.95
N VAL A 170 6.28 6.61 -3.80
CA VAL A 170 4.82 6.69 -3.64
C VAL A 170 4.27 5.28 -3.51
N ALA A 171 3.62 5.00 -2.40
CA ALA A 171 2.97 3.73 -2.15
C ALA A 171 1.52 3.76 -2.64
N MET A 172 1.15 2.78 -3.45
CA MET A 172 -0.23 2.41 -3.72
C MET A 172 -0.54 1.20 -2.85
N TYR A 173 -1.40 1.38 -1.88
CA TYR A 173 -1.78 0.32 -0.96
C TYR A 173 -2.96 -0.45 -1.54
N ASP A 174 -2.73 -1.73 -1.79
CA ASP A 174 -3.76 -2.62 -2.31
C ASP A 174 -4.77 -2.97 -1.20
N ARG A 175 -5.91 -3.48 -1.57
CA ARG A 175 -6.95 -3.98 -0.66
C ARG A 175 -6.60 -5.42 -0.20
N PRO A 176 -7.24 -5.96 0.86
CA PRO A 176 -6.96 -7.30 1.34
C PRO A 176 -7.15 -8.40 0.29
N GLU A 177 -8.19 -8.31 -0.56
CA GLU A 177 -8.46 -9.25 -1.66
C GLU A 177 -7.42 -9.15 -2.78
N GLY A 178 -6.74 -8.00 -2.86
CA GLY A 178 -5.71 -7.70 -3.82
C GLY A 178 -6.22 -7.39 -5.23
N LEU A 179 -5.33 -6.79 -6.02
CA LEU A 179 -5.47 -6.70 -7.47
C LEU A 179 -4.98 -8.00 -8.09
N GLU A 180 -5.54 -8.41 -9.20
CA GLU A 180 -4.99 -9.47 -10.02
C GLU A 180 -3.61 -9.09 -10.58
N PHE A 181 -2.81 -10.08 -10.97
CA PHE A 181 -1.45 -9.81 -11.47
C PHE A 181 -1.46 -8.87 -12.68
N ASP A 182 -2.35 -9.10 -13.65
CA ASP A 182 -2.45 -8.27 -14.84
C ASP A 182 -2.90 -6.83 -14.51
N GLN A 183 -3.78 -6.67 -13.52
CA GLN A 183 -4.18 -5.36 -13.03
C GLN A 183 -3.01 -4.62 -12.36
N ARG A 184 -2.16 -5.33 -11.59
CA ARG A 184 -0.93 -4.74 -11.02
C ARG A 184 0.06 -4.33 -12.09
N MET A 185 0.25 -5.16 -13.12
CA MET A 185 1.13 -4.85 -14.24
C MET A 185 0.63 -3.63 -15.03
N ALA A 186 -0.68 -3.57 -15.30
CA ALA A 186 -1.29 -2.43 -15.96
C ALA A 186 -1.19 -1.18 -15.08
N ALA A 187 -1.48 -1.26 -13.78
CA ALA A 187 -1.32 -0.12 -12.85
C ALA A 187 0.13 0.38 -12.81
N ALA A 188 1.11 -0.52 -12.79
CA ALA A 188 2.54 -0.17 -12.86
C ALA A 188 2.91 0.54 -14.18
N GLY A 189 2.22 0.20 -15.28
CA GLY A 189 2.40 0.81 -16.59
C GLY A 189 1.58 2.08 -16.85
N ASP A 190 0.47 2.29 -16.13
CA ASP A 190 -0.51 3.34 -16.42
C ASP A 190 -0.43 4.54 -15.47
N LEU A 191 0.08 4.35 -14.24
CA LEU A 191 0.35 5.47 -13.33
C LEU A 191 1.62 6.21 -13.76
N ARG A 192 1.54 7.52 -13.82
CA ARG A 192 2.64 8.43 -14.12
C ARG A 192 2.80 9.46 -13.03
N GLY A 193 4.05 9.78 -12.72
CA GLY A 193 4.41 10.86 -11.82
C GLY A 193 5.53 11.71 -12.40
N ARG A 194 5.46 13.01 -12.21
CA ARG A 194 6.55 13.93 -12.54
C ARG A 194 6.78 14.92 -11.43
N VAL A 195 8.03 15.21 -11.17
CA VAL A 195 8.43 16.27 -10.23
C VAL A 195 8.48 17.59 -11.00
N VAL A 196 7.80 18.59 -10.45
CA VAL A 196 7.74 19.94 -11.03
C VAL A 196 8.65 20.89 -10.23
N PRO A 197 8.92 22.13 -10.73
CA PRO A 197 9.70 23.11 -9.99
C PRO A 197 9.22 23.27 -8.55
N GLY A 198 10.16 23.43 -7.61
CA GLY A 198 9.88 23.40 -6.17
C GLY A 198 9.82 22.01 -5.54
N GLY A 199 9.96 20.93 -6.33
CA GLY A 199 10.01 19.56 -5.83
C GLY A 199 8.64 18.88 -5.64
N PHE A 200 7.55 19.51 -6.05
CA PHE A 200 6.20 18.97 -5.93
C PHE A 200 5.97 17.82 -6.91
N LEU A 201 5.16 16.84 -6.50
CA LEU A 201 4.81 15.69 -7.31
C LEU A 201 3.44 15.89 -7.96
N VAL A 202 3.39 15.72 -9.27
CA VAL A 202 2.14 15.69 -10.05
C VAL A 202 1.92 14.26 -10.56
N LEU A 203 0.72 13.75 -10.33
CA LEU A 203 0.31 12.38 -10.65
C LEU A 203 -0.77 12.39 -11.74
N SER A 204 -0.66 11.46 -12.68
CA SER A 204 -1.66 11.22 -13.70
C SER A 204 -1.81 9.73 -13.97
N GLY A 205 -2.97 9.33 -14.46
CA GLY A 205 -3.29 7.95 -14.80
C GLY A 205 -3.83 7.86 -16.23
N LYS A 206 -3.74 6.66 -16.81
CA LYS A 206 -4.35 6.28 -18.07
C LYS A 206 -4.88 4.84 -17.98
N GLY A 207 -5.54 4.37 -19.04
CA GLY A 207 -6.01 2.98 -19.11
C GLY A 207 -6.92 2.61 -17.92
N ILE A 208 -6.55 1.61 -17.16
CA ILE A 208 -7.32 1.16 -15.98
C ILE A 208 -7.13 2.05 -14.74
N VAL A 209 -6.20 3.02 -14.80
CA VAL A 209 -5.85 3.92 -13.70
C VAL A 209 -6.54 5.26 -13.89
N ARG A 210 -7.56 5.55 -13.09
CA ARG A 210 -8.22 6.84 -13.02
C ARG A 210 -7.88 7.56 -11.73
N MET A 211 -7.36 8.77 -11.83
CA MET A 211 -7.06 9.59 -10.66
C MET A 211 -8.33 10.20 -10.08
N ALA A 212 -8.43 10.22 -8.76
CA ALA A 212 -9.54 10.88 -8.08
C ALA A 212 -9.54 12.39 -8.37
N ALA A 213 -10.73 12.92 -8.63
CA ALA A 213 -10.96 14.34 -8.92
C ALA A 213 -11.13 15.15 -7.63
N PRO A 214 -10.97 16.49 -7.69
CA PRO A 214 -11.31 17.37 -6.57
C PRO A 214 -12.75 17.21 -6.11
N GLY A 215 -12.97 17.14 -4.80
CA GLY A 215 -14.27 16.93 -4.21
C GLY A 215 -14.80 15.49 -4.29
N GLU A 216 -14.07 14.58 -4.96
CA GLU A 216 -14.44 13.17 -4.98
C GLU A 216 -14.22 12.51 -3.62
N THR A 217 -15.13 11.62 -3.24
CA THR A 217 -15.08 10.89 -1.96
C THR A 217 -15.13 9.39 -2.18
N ALA A 218 -14.48 8.64 -1.27
CA ALA A 218 -14.61 7.20 -1.16
C ALA A 218 -14.93 6.84 0.30
N ARG A 219 -16.02 6.10 0.53
CA ARG A 219 -16.52 5.75 1.87
C ARG A 219 -16.73 6.97 2.78
N GLY A 220 -17.05 8.13 2.18
CA GLY A 220 -17.26 9.39 2.90
C GLY A 220 -16.01 10.25 3.10
N ASP A 221 -14.82 9.72 2.87
CA ASP A 221 -13.56 10.47 2.95
C ASP A 221 -13.23 11.19 1.64
N PRO A 222 -12.67 12.41 1.70
CA PRO A 222 -12.17 13.10 0.52
C PRO A 222 -10.93 12.37 -0.02
N VAL A 223 -11.00 11.94 -1.29
CA VAL A 223 -9.93 11.18 -1.95
C VAL A 223 -9.29 11.91 -3.13
N GLY A 224 -9.73 13.12 -3.42
CA GLY A 224 -9.13 13.98 -4.43
C GLY A 224 -7.69 14.37 -4.11
N PRO A 225 -7.08 15.26 -4.92
CA PRO A 225 -5.72 15.74 -4.69
C PRO A 225 -5.63 16.53 -3.39
N GLN A 226 -4.62 16.24 -2.55
CA GLN A 226 -4.42 16.88 -1.26
C GLN A 226 -2.94 17.17 -1.02
N LEU A 227 -2.67 18.16 -0.17
CA LEU A 227 -1.36 18.43 0.39
C LEU A 227 -1.44 18.27 1.91
N TRP A 228 -0.58 17.43 2.45
CA TRP A 228 -0.50 17.12 3.87
C TRP A 228 0.78 17.71 4.45
N PHE A 229 0.67 18.64 5.39
CA PHE A 229 1.77 19.15 6.16
C PHE A 229 1.82 18.45 7.51
N GLY A 230 2.94 17.86 7.87
CA GLY A 230 3.12 17.12 9.10
C GLY A 230 2.47 15.73 9.10
N GLY A 231 2.15 15.25 10.31
CA GLY A 231 1.35 14.02 10.48
C GLY A 231 1.95 12.92 11.33
N ASP A 232 3.26 12.83 11.50
CA ASP A 232 3.91 11.77 12.27
C ASP A 232 3.81 12.01 13.80
N GLY A 233 2.61 11.84 14.35
CA GLY A 233 2.35 12.03 15.79
C GLY A 233 2.27 13.50 16.25
N GLY A 234 2.79 14.45 15.45
CA GLY A 234 2.80 15.88 15.71
C GLY A 234 1.59 16.64 15.18
N ASP A 235 1.76 17.92 14.92
CA ASP A 235 0.75 18.74 14.29
C ASP A 235 0.58 18.38 12.82
N MET A 236 -0.64 18.55 12.31
CA MET A 236 -0.97 18.26 10.92
C MET A 236 -1.95 19.29 10.36
N LEU A 237 -1.70 19.69 9.11
CA LEU A 237 -2.61 20.50 8.33
C LEU A 237 -2.80 19.87 6.95
N THR A 238 -4.03 19.80 6.47
CA THR A 238 -4.35 19.33 5.13
C THR A 238 -5.02 20.43 4.32
N LEU A 239 -4.64 20.52 3.05
CA LEU A 239 -5.28 21.37 2.05
C LEU A 239 -5.95 20.46 1.02
N ILE A 240 -7.27 20.58 0.88
CA ILE A 240 -8.09 19.68 0.07
C ILE A 240 -8.98 20.48 -0.86
N PRO A 241 -8.67 20.56 -2.15
CA PRO A 241 -9.56 21.17 -3.13
C PRO A 241 -10.91 20.45 -3.17
N THR A 242 -11.94 21.16 -2.74
CA THR A 242 -13.32 20.68 -2.58
C THR A 242 -14.27 21.67 -3.21
N PRO A 243 -14.66 21.49 -4.47
CA PRO A 243 -15.65 22.36 -5.12
C PRO A 243 -16.94 22.42 -4.30
N GLY A 244 -17.44 23.65 -4.07
CA GLY A 244 -18.58 23.85 -3.19
C GLY A 244 -18.33 23.47 -1.73
N CYS A 245 -17.14 23.70 -1.23
CA CYS A 245 -16.65 23.27 0.09
C CYS A 245 -17.65 23.49 1.22
N ARG A 246 -18.34 24.63 1.28
CA ARG A 246 -19.30 24.95 2.35
C ARG A 246 -20.43 23.93 2.50
N HIS A 247 -20.77 23.22 1.43
CA HIS A 247 -21.84 22.24 1.39
C HIS A 247 -21.33 20.79 1.34
N ASN A 248 -20.14 20.59 0.81
CA ASN A 248 -19.60 19.26 0.46
C ASN A 248 -18.48 18.79 1.38
N ALA A 249 -17.84 19.70 2.15
CA ALA A 249 -16.72 19.32 3.00
C ALA A 249 -17.17 18.49 4.20
N ARG A 250 -16.36 17.47 4.50
CA ARG A 250 -16.47 16.65 5.71
C ARG A 250 -15.11 16.58 6.37
N MET A 251 -15.08 16.31 7.68
CA MET A 251 -13.82 16.12 8.39
C MET A 251 -13.10 14.92 7.76
N PRO A 252 -11.85 15.09 7.26
CA PRO A 252 -11.08 13.97 6.72
C PRO A 252 -10.69 12.99 7.82
N SER A 253 -10.81 11.69 7.58
CA SER A 253 -10.46 10.66 8.58
C SER A 253 -8.99 10.74 9.00
N VAL A 254 -8.10 11.15 8.10
CA VAL A 254 -6.67 11.37 8.40
C VAL A 254 -6.44 12.48 9.43
N ILE A 255 -7.39 13.38 9.59
CA ILE A 255 -7.39 14.45 10.61
C ILE A 255 -8.14 14.00 11.86
N ASP A 256 -9.36 13.48 11.69
CA ASP A 256 -10.27 13.08 12.79
C ASP A 256 -9.74 11.89 13.59
N GLY A 257 -9.21 10.88 12.89
CA GLY A 257 -8.71 9.64 13.51
C GLY A 257 -7.46 9.78 14.38
N ARG A 258 -6.93 11.00 14.56
CA ARG A 258 -5.68 11.21 15.33
C ARG A 258 -5.87 11.26 16.84
N GLY A 259 -7.12 11.33 17.33
CA GLY A 259 -7.42 11.43 18.77
C GLY A 259 -6.91 12.72 19.43
N ARG A 260 -6.73 13.79 18.63
CA ARG A 260 -6.25 15.12 19.06
C ARG A 260 -7.27 16.19 18.67
N PRO A 261 -7.22 17.40 19.23
CA PRO A 261 -8.02 18.52 18.77
C PRO A 261 -7.98 18.65 17.25
N ALA A 262 -9.13 18.71 16.62
CA ALA A 262 -9.27 18.73 15.17
C ALA A 262 -10.42 19.62 14.73
N THR A 263 -10.23 20.38 13.65
CA THR A 263 -11.29 21.18 13.03
C THR A 263 -10.95 21.52 11.58
N PHE A 264 -11.92 22.03 10.83
CA PHE A 264 -11.68 22.50 9.47
C PHE A 264 -12.45 23.78 9.14
N VAL A 265 -12.04 24.44 8.08
CA VAL A 265 -12.70 25.61 7.51
C VAL A 265 -12.63 25.58 5.99
N CYS A 266 -13.62 26.13 5.31
CA CYS A 266 -13.59 26.36 3.88
C CYS A 266 -12.97 27.72 3.54
N ARG A 267 -12.03 27.73 2.62
CA ARG A 267 -11.41 28.93 2.04
C ARG A 267 -11.65 28.89 0.51
N GLY A 268 -12.76 29.49 0.09
CA GLY A 268 -13.27 29.26 -1.26
C GLY A 268 -13.62 27.78 -1.47
N ASP A 269 -13.10 27.22 -2.55
CA ASP A 269 -13.22 25.79 -2.91
C ASP A 269 -12.09 24.91 -2.34
N VAL A 270 -11.47 25.33 -1.26
CA VAL A 270 -10.45 24.53 -0.58
C VAL A 270 -10.84 24.37 0.89
N GLN A 271 -10.89 23.13 1.33
CA GLN A 271 -10.98 22.77 2.73
C GLN A 271 -9.59 22.82 3.35
N VAL A 272 -9.44 23.55 4.44
CA VAL A 272 -8.27 23.59 5.30
C VAL A 272 -8.65 22.87 6.58
N ALA A 273 -8.06 21.72 6.85
CA ALA A 273 -8.32 20.96 8.07
C ALA A 273 -7.02 20.79 8.87
N ALA A 274 -7.10 20.90 10.18
CA ALA A 274 -5.94 20.80 11.06
C ALA A 274 -6.24 19.93 12.28
N SER A 275 -5.21 19.23 12.76
CA SER A 275 -5.23 18.47 14.01
C SER A 275 -3.87 18.58 14.70
N GLY A 276 -3.86 18.61 16.03
CA GLY A 276 -2.64 18.71 16.80
C GLY A 276 -2.81 19.41 18.12
N ASP A 277 -1.80 20.20 18.51
CA ASP A 277 -1.91 21.08 19.66
C ASP A 277 -3.05 22.11 19.45
N GLY A 278 -3.81 22.43 20.52
CA GLY A 278 -4.95 23.33 20.43
C GLY A 278 -4.58 24.73 19.90
N ASP A 279 -3.45 25.25 20.32
CA ASP A 279 -2.95 26.56 19.87
C ASP A 279 -2.52 26.53 18.40
N PHE A 280 -1.88 25.45 17.96
CA PHE A 280 -1.57 25.25 16.55
C PHE A 280 -2.85 25.22 15.71
N VAL A 281 -3.82 24.40 16.12
CA VAL A 281 -5.10 24.25 15.40
C VAL A 281 -5.82 25.60 15.28
N GLN A 282 -5.90 26.38 16.37
CA GLN A 282 -6.53 27.69 16.34
C GLN A 282 -5.82 28.66 15.39
N ARG A 283 -4.49 28.78 15.50
CA ARG A 283 -3.69 29.67 14.63
C ARG A 283 -3.78 29.28 13.17
N ALA A 284 -3.66 27.98 12.87
CA ALA A 284 -3.72 27.46 11.50
C ALA A 284 -5.08 27.73 10.87
N ILE A 285 -6.17 27.37 11.55
CA ILE A 285 -7.55 27.55 11.03
C ILE A 285 -7.92 29.02 10.90
N ALA A 286 -7.52 29.86 11.85
CA ALA A 286 -7.80 31.30 11.79
C ALA A 286 -6.93 31.99 10.71
N GLY A 287 -5.66 31.61 10.58
CA GLY A 287 -4.65 32.36 9.82
C GLY A 287 -4.41 31.86 8.40
N VAL A 288 -4.56 30.58 8.11
CA VAL A 288 -4.27 30.04 6.77
C VAL A 288 -5.28 30.55 5.73
N ARG A 289 -4.75 31.06 4.64
CA ARG A 289 -5.50 31.50 3.45
C ARG A 289 -4.89 30.79 2.25
N ILE A 290 -5.73 30.42 1.29
CA ILE A 290 -5.31 29.76 0.06
C ILE A 290 -6.03 30.37 -1.13
N THR A 291 -5.28 30.57 -2.21
CA THR A 291 -5.80 31.04 -3.49
C THR A 291 -5.32 30.09 -4.57
N LEU A 292 -6.25 29.40 -5.25
CA LEU A 292 -5.96 28.60 -6.44
C LEU A 292 -5.60 29.52 -7.61
N LYS A 293 -4.61 29.13 -8.41
CA LYS A 293 -4.13 29.88 -9.60
C LYS A 293 -4.64 29.24 -10.88
#